data_bad0ac86ff0666fbde21cae4c4cb9908
#
_entry.id   bad0ac86ff0666fbde21cae4c4cb9908
#
_cell.length_a   1.000
_cell.length_b   1.000
_cell.length_c   1.000
_cell.angle_alpha   90.00
_cell.angle_beta   90.00
_cell.angle_gamma   90.00
#
_symmetry.space_group_name_H-M   'P 1'
#
loop_
_entity.id
_entity.type
_entity.pdbx_description
1 polymer ?
#
loop_
_entity_poly.entity_id
_entity_poly.type
_entity_poly.pdbx_seq_one_letter_code
_entity_poly.pdbx_strand_id
1 'polypeptide(L)'
;MAEASSTKRQERIDHILRSAIPVFAQNGYRRTSMQLLAEASGISRPALYQYFADRSELFLSAFQLLLDENTDAALNALVVNRSLESQLDGYLQRLAGDPYATLSSSTFGDELMEVKGELGGAAVMTAMGRAAQGLHIHLAKIHNVDAETAGRAVDIVTLAVSGLKQDRPSVETFRERLTFLARSTALLCSPAP
;
A
#
# COMPACT_ATOMS: atom_id res chain seq x y z
N MET A 1 2.20 19.49 28.28
CA MET A 1 3.15 20.16 27.37
C MET A 1 3.97 19.18 26.52
N ALA A 2 4.37 18.02 27.02
CA ALA A 2 5.12 17.00 26.25
C ALA A 2 4.29 16.39 25.11
N GLU A 3 3.00 16.08 25.31
CA GLU A 3 2.11 15.52 24.28
C GLU A 3 1.88 16.45 23.09
N ALA A 4 1.65 17.75 23.34
CA ALA A 4 1.48 18.73 22.27
C ALA A 4 2.74 18.93 21.41
N SER A 5 3.94 18.77 22.01
CA SER A 5 5.23 18.81 21.30
C SER A 5 5.44 17.56 20.45
N SER A 6 5.04 16.38 20.95
CA SER A 6 5.11 15.11 20.23
C SER A 6 4.18 15.13 19.01
N THR A 7 2.94 15.60 19.18
CA THR A 7 1.96 15.70 18.08
C THR A 7 2.44 16.62 16.96
N LYS A 8 2.94 17.80 17.29
CA LYS A 8 3.50 18.74 16.29
C LYS A 8 4.72 18.16 15.55
N ARG A 9 5.56 17.39 16.25
CA ARG A 9 6.70 16.72 15.62
C ARG A 9 6.22 15.65 14.64
N GLN A 10 5.20 14.86 15.01
CA GLN A 10 4.63 13.84 14.12
C GLN A 10 3.96 14.47 12.90
N GLU A 11 3.17 15.50 13.06
CA GLU A 11 2.55 16.25 11.96
C GLU A 11 3.60 16.79 10.98
N ARG A 12 4.75 17.24 11.48
CA ARG A 12 5.87 17.69 10.65
C ARG A 12 6.52 16.53 9.88
N ILE A 13 6.72 15.39 10.53
CA ILE A 13 7.23 14.17 9.88
C ILE A 13 6.29 13.73 8.76
N ASP A 14 5.00 13.64 9.02
CA ASP A 14 4.00 13.25 8.04
C ASP A 14 3.98 14.20 6.83
N HIS A 15 4.09 15.51 7.07
CA HIS A 15 4.19 16.51 6.02
C HIS A 15 5.43 16.29 5.14
N ILE A 16 6.61 16.06 5.74
CA ILE A 16 7.85 15.79 5.02
C ILE A 16 7.71 14.53 4.16
N LEU A 17 7.19 13.44 4.74
CA LEU A 17 7.02 12.17 4.04
C LEU A 17 6.07 12.29 2.84
N ARG A 18 4.91 12.94 3.02
CA ARG A 18 3.94 13.18 1.92
C ARG A 18 4.52 14.06 0.82
N SER A 19 5.34 15.05 1.17
CA SER A 19 6.03 15.90 0.19
C SER A 19 7.13 15.15 -0.57
N ALA A 20 7.75 14.15 0.05
CA ALA A 20 8.83 13.35 -0.55
C ALA A 20 8.33 12.35 -1.59
N ILE A 21 7.13 11.77 -1.41
CA ILE A 21 6.56 10.75 -2.30
C ILE A 21 6.55 11.21 -3.77
N PRO A 22 5.96 12.37 -4.13
CA PRO A 22 5.96 12.83 -5.51
C PRO A 22 7.37 13.17 -6.03
N VAL A 23 8.29 13.60 -5.18
CA VAL A 23 9.68 13.88 -5.58
C VAL A 23 10.37 12.60 -6.02
N PHE A 24 10.24 11.51 -5.26
CA PHE A 24 10.77 10.21 -5.65
C PHE A 24 10.10 9.67 -6.92
N ALA A 25 8.80 9.83 -7.05
CA ALA A 25 8.05 9.37 -8.23
C ALA A 25 8.47 10.11 -9.52
N GLN A 26 8.80 11.41 -9.42
CA GLN A 26 9.18 12.26 -10.56
C GLN A 26 10.65 12.17 -10.93
N ASN A 27 11.55 11.97 -9.95
CA ASN A 27 13.00 12.03 -10.15
C ASN A 27 13.69 10.66 -10.04
N GLY A 28 13.00 9.63 -9.54
CA GLY A 28 13.61 8.37 -9.12
C GLY A 28 14.35 8.49 -7.80
N TYR A 29 14.71 7.35 -7.22
CA TYR A 29 15.46 7.32 -5.96
C TYR A 29 16.88 7.88 -6.12
N ARG A 30 17.63 7.43 -7.16
CA ARG A 30 19.06 7.74 -7.32
C ARG A 30 19.33 9.23 -7.58
N ARG A 31 18.42 9.91 -8.29
CA ARG A 31 18.54 11.35 -8.62
C ARG A 31 17.94 12.27 -7.57
N THR A 32 17.16 11.75 -6.62
CA THR A 32 16.61 12.55 -5.53
C THR A 32 17.69 12.86 -4.50
N SER A 33 17.83 14.13 -4.14
CA SER A 33 18.79 14.60 -3.13
C SER A 33 18.08 15.10 -1.88
N MET A 34 18.77 15.12 -0.72
CA MET A 34 18.25 15.74 0.51
C MET A 34 17.93 17.23 0.33
N GLN A 35 18.55 17.91 -0.62
CA GLN A 35 18.22 19.29 -0.96
C GLN A 35 16.85 19.40 -1.62
N LEU A 36 16.58 18.59 -2.66
CA LEU A 36 15.26 18.53 -3.32
C LEU A 36 14.14 18.16 -2.35
N LEU A 37 14.39 17.22 -1.44
CA LEU A 37 13.42 16.79 -0.44
C LEU A 37 13.13 17.91 0.58
N ALA A 38 14.15 18.66 1.01
CA ALA A 38 13.99 19.80 1.90
C ALA A 38 13.18 20.93 1.24
N GLU A 39 13.48 21.25 -0.02
CA GLU A 39 12.75 22.24 -0.82
C GLU A 39 11.29 21.87 -0.97
N ALA A 40 11.00 20.62 -1.36
CA ALA A 40 9.64 20.10 -1.50
C ALA A 40 8.84 20.14 -0.17
N SER A 41 9.53 19.98 0.95
CA SER A 41 8.93 19.99 2.29
C SER A 41 8.84 21.38 2.91
N GLY A 42 9.35 22.43 2.22
CA GLY A 42 9.33 23.81 2.70
C GLY A 42 10.22 24.04 3.94
N ILE A 43 11.32 23.28 4.10
CA ILE A 43 12.26 23.41 5.22
C ILE A 43 13.69 23.49 4.73
N SER A 44 14.60 23.98 5.57
CA SER A 44 16.03 23.96 5.23
C SER A 44 16.62 22.54 5.27
N ARG A 45 17.64 22.28 4.45
CA ARG A 45 18.37 21.00 4.47
C ARG A 45 18.91 20.62 5.86
N PRO A 46 19.49 21.53 6.66
CA PRO A 46 19.88 21.21 8.04
C PRO A 46 18.69 20.84 8.93
N ALA A 47 17.53 21.45 8.74
CA ALA A 47 16.32 21.09 9.48
C ALA A 47 15.82 19.69 9.09
N LEU A 48 15.93 19.30 7.81
CA LEU A 48 15.54 17.95 7.37
C LEU A 48 16.40 16.87 8.05
N TYR A 49 17.70 17.10 8.22
CA TYR A 49 18.60 16.19 8.92
C TYR A 49 18.29 16.02 10.42
N GLN A 50 17.45 16.88 11.02
CA GLN A 50 16.95 16.67 12.38
C GLN A 50 15.86 15.59 12.47
N TYR A 51 15.26 15.22 11.33
CA TYR A 51 14.20 14.23 11.23
C TYR A 51 14.67 12.92 10.60
N PHE A 52 15.55 12.99 9.60
CA PHE A 52 16.03 11.83 8.85
C PHE A 52 17.54 11.91 8.65
N ALA A 53 18.24 10.82 9.00
CA ALA A 53 19.70 10.78 8.90
C ALA A 53 20.18 10.87 7.45
N ASP A 54 19.45 10.26 6.53
CA ASP A 54 19.78 10.25 5.11
C ASP A 54 18.56 10.05 4.21
N ARG A 55 18.81 10.02 2.90
CA ARG A 55 17.78 9.80 1.88
C ARG A 55 17.13 8.42 1.97
N SER A 56 17.88 7.40 2.38
CA SER A 56 17.40 6.03 2.48
C SER A 56 16.36 5.89 3.60
N GLU A 57 16.66 6.46 4.77
CA GLU A 57 15.71 6.51 5.89
C GLU A 57 14.44 7.26 5.51
N LEU A 58 14.56 8.40 4.84
CA LEU A 58 13.41 9.18 4.40
C LEU A 58 12.59 8.42 3.35
N PHE A 59 13.25 7.77 2.39
CA PHE A 59 12.57 6.94 1.38
C PHE A 59 11.79 5.79 2.03
N LEU A 60 12.43 5.04 2.94
CA LEU A 60 11.78 3.93 3.64
C LEU A 60 10.59 4.39 4.46
N SER A 61 10.72 5.51 5.17
CA SER A 61 9.64 6.07 5.97
C SER A 61 8.48 6.56 5.10
N ALA A 62 8.76 7.21 3.96
CA ALA A 62 7.75 7.63 2.99
C ALA A 62 7.06 6.42 2.34
N PHE A 63 7.82 5.38 2.03
CA PHE A 63 7.30 4.14 1.50
C PHE A 63 6.41 3.40 2.52
N GLN A 64 6.82 3.35 3.80
CA GLN A 64 6.01 2.79 4.87
C GLN A 64 4.68 3.54 5.02
N LEU A 65 4.71 4.87 5.03
CA LEU A 65 3.50 5.70 5.08
C LEU A 65 2.54 5.37 3.91
N LEU A 66 3.07 5.25 2.70
CA LEU A 66 2.28 4.89 1.52
C LEU A 66 1.65 3.49 1.63
N LEU A 67 2.40 2.51 2.15
CA LEU A 67 1.89 1.16 2.40
C LEU A 67 0.76 1.16 3.43
N ASP A 68 0.93 1.93 4.51
CA ASP A 68 -0.07 2.05 5.57
C ASP A 68 -1.36 2.70 5.05
N GLU A 69 -1.24 3.80 4.30
CA GLU A 69 -2.39 4.47 3.68
C GLU A 69 -3.14 3.57 2.69
N ASN A 70 -2.41 2.84 1.84
CA ASN A 70 -3.02 1.91 0.90
C ASN A 70 -3.72 0.75 1.63
N THR A 71 -3.12 0.25 2.70
CA THR A 71 -3.72 -0.82 3.52
C THR A 71 -4.98 -0.33 4.23
N ASP A 72 -4.95 0.87 4.82
CA ASP A 72 -6.12 1.48 5.45
C ASP A 72 -7.23 1.75 4.43
N ALA A 73 -6.89 2.27 3.26
CA ALA A 73 -7.85 2.48 2.18
C ALA A 73 -8.48 1.17 1.69
N ALA A 74 -7.69 0.09 1.61
CA ALA A 74 -8.19 -1.23 1.25
C ALA A 74 -9.16 -1.78 2.32
N LEU A 75 -8.79 -1.73 3.59
CA LEU A 75 -9.65 -2.19 4.69
C LEU A 75 -10.94 -1.36 4.78
N ASN A 76 -10.86 -0.06 4.56
CA ASN A 76 -12.02 0.84 4.53
C ASN A 76 -12.95 0.59 3.33
N ALA A 77 -12.48 -0.06 2.27
CA ALA A 77 -13.30 -0.45 1.12
C ALA A 77 -14.21 -1.65 1.42
N LEU A 78 -13.96 -2.40 2.51
CA LEU A 78 -14.77 -3.51 2.98
C LEU A 78 -16.06 -3.01 3.66
N VAL A 79 -16.94 -2.38 2.88
CA VAL A 79 -18.17 -1.71 3.36
C VAL A 79 -19.31 -2.71 3.43
N VAL A 80 -19.86 -2.94 4.62
CA VAL A 80 -20.86 -3.99 4.94
C VAL A 80 -22.16 -3.91 4.09
N ASN A 81 -22.55 -2.73 3.62
CA ASN A 81 -23.80 -2.53 2.87
C ASN A 81 -23.67 -2.79 1.35
N ARG A 82 -22.62 -3.48 0.91
CA ARG A 82 -22.38 -3.87 -0.48
C ARG A 82 -22.27 -5.39 -0.60
N SER A 83 -22.42 -5.92 -1.83
CA SER A 83 -22.15 -7.34 -2.07
C SER A 83 -20.70 -7.68 -1.72
N LEU A 84 -20.43 -8.93 -1.29
CA LEU A 84 -19.07 -9.38 -0.99
C LEU A 84 -18.14 -9.19 -2.18
N GLU A 85 -18.61 -9.46 -3.41
CA GLU A 85 -17.84 -9.21 -4.64
C GLU A 85 -17.40 -7.73 -4.73
N SER A 86 -18.33 -6.79 -4.53
CA SER A 86 -18.02 -5.35 -4.60
C SER A 86 -17.07 -4.90 -3.48
N GLN A 87 -17.17 -5.51 -2.30
CA GLN A 87 -16.26 -5.24 -1.18
C GLN A 87 -14.85 -5.73 -1.49
N LEU A 88 -14.72 -6.96 -1.98
CA LEU A 88 -13.44 -7.56 -2.36
C LEU A 88 -12.79 -6.84 -3.55
N ASP A 89 -13.57 -6.42 -4.54
CA ASP A 89 -13.05 -5.62 -5.65
C ASP A 89 -12.50 -4.30 -5.15
N GLY A 90 -13.26 -3.55 -4.36
CA GLY A 90 -12.79 -2.31 -3.74
C GLY A 90 -11.51 -2.50 -2.92
N TYR A 91 -11.45 -3.56 -2.12
CA TYR A 91 -10.28 -3.91 -1.33
C TYR A 91 -9.05 -4.17 -2.21
N LEU A 92 -9.18 -5.02 -3.24
CA LEU A 92 -8.08 -5.38 -4.12
C LEU A 92 -7.59 -4.21 -4.99
N GLN A 93 -8.52 -3.38 -5.49
CA GLN A 93 -8.16 -2.19 -6.25
C GLN A 93 -7.35 -1.20 -5.40
N ARG A 94 -7.73 -0.96 -4.14
CA ARG A 94 -7.00 -0.08 -3.23
C ARG A 94 -5.66 -0.67 -2.78
N LEU A 95 -5.63 -1.99 -2.47
CA LEU A 95 -4.43 -2.66 -1.99
C LEU A 95 -3.36 -2.79 -3.08
N ALA A 96 -3.74 -3.08 -4.31
CA ALA A 96 -2.82 -3.45 -5.38
C ALA A 96 -3.03 -2.64 -6.68
N GLY A 97 -4.25 -2.40 -7.11
CA GLY A 97 -4.57 -1.74 -8.38
C GLY A 97 -4.06 -0.30 -8.45
N ASP A 98 -4.40 0.52 -7.46
CA ASP A 98 -3.99 1.93 -7.40
C ASP A 98 -2.46 2.08 -7.24
N PRO A 99 -1.78 1.34 -6.33
CA PRO A 99 -0.32 1.35 -6.26
C PRO A 99 0.36 0.91 -7.57
N TYR A 100 -0.17 -0.11 -8.23
CA TYR A 100 0.34 -0.57 -9.51
C TYR A 100 0.21 0.51 -10.60
N ALA A 101 -0.95 1.17 -10.70
CA ALA A 101 -1.19 2.24 -11.65
C ALA A 101 -0.23 3.42 -11.41
N THR A 102 -0.03 3.80 -10.16
CA THR A 102 0.89 4.89 -9.79
C THR A 102 2.32 4.59 -10.21
N LEU A 103 2.81 3.38 -9.94
CA LEU A 103 4.17 2.96 -10.31
C LEU A 103 4.32 2.82 -11.83
N SER A 104 3.33 2.25 -12.51
CA SER A 104 3.35 2.06 -13.98
C SER A 104 3.33 3.39 -14.75
N SER A 105 2.76 4.45 -14.18
CA SER A 105 2.76 5.80 -14.77
C SER A 105 4.05 6.59 -14.50
N SER A 106 4.88 6.13 -13.56
CA SER A 106 6.14 6.79 -13.23
C SER A 106 7.24 6.44 -14.23
N THR A 107 7.95 7.44 -14.74
CA THR A 107 9.16 7.24 -15.56
C THR A 107 10.25 6.43 -14.84
N PHE A 108 10.23 6.43 -13.51
CA PHE A 108 11.19 5.75 -12.64
C PHE A 108 10.57 4.55 -11.90
N GLY A 109 9.42 4.05 -12.37
CA GLY A 109 8.70 2.96 -11.71
C GLY A 109 9.55 1.71 -11.51
N ASP A 110 10.34 1.30 -12.52
CA ASP A 110 11.24 0.15 -12.42
C ASP A 110 12.34 0.35 -11.38
N GLU A 111 12.98 1.53 -11.34
CA GLU A 111 13.99 1.88 -10.34
C GLU A 111 13.39 1.86 -8.91
N LEU A 112 12.20 2.43 -8.74
CA LEU A 112 11.51 2.43 -7.44
C LEU A 112 11.11 1.03 -6.99
N MET A 113 10.76 0.14 -7.93
CA MET A 113 10.47 -1.26 -7.63
C MET A 113 11.72 -2.04 -7.20
N GLU A 114 12.87 -1.78 -7.83
CA GLU A 114 14.16 -2.36 -7.46
C GLU A 114 14.56 -1.94 -6.03
N VAL A 115 14.57 -0.63 -5.76
CA VAL A 115 14.92 -0.06 -4.45
C VAL A 115 13.95 -0.53 -3.35
N LYS A 116 12.65 -0.61 -3.65
CA LYS A 116 11.66 -1.20 -2.77
C LYS A 116 11.99 -2.65 -2.41
N GLY A 117 12.42 -3.45 -3.40
CA GLY A 117 12.82 -4.85 -3.19
C GLY A 117 14.02 -4.97 -2.26
N GLU A 118 15.02 -4.11 -2.46
CA GLU A 118 16.24 -4.11 -1.66
C GLU A 118 16.05 -3.61 -0.23
N LEU A 119 15.32 -2.51 -0.06
CA LEU A 119 15.23 -1.79 1.21
C LEU A 119 13.92 -2.03 1.95
N GLY A 120 12.82 -2.25 1.25
CA GLY A 120 11.46 -2.20 1.79
C GLY A 120 10.81 -3.55 2.11
N GLY A 121 11.52 -4.67 2.00
CA GLY A 121 10.93 -6.01 2.11
C GLY A 121 10.16 -6.24 3.42
N ALA A 122 10.73 -5.84 4.57
CA ALA A 122 10.09 -5.98 5.87
C ALA A 122 8.81 -5.13 5.98
N ALA A 123 8.83 -3.89 5.48
CA ALA A 123 7.67 -3.00 5.47
C ALA A 123 6.52 -3.60 4.64
N VAL A 124 6.84 -4.14 3.47
CA VAL A 124 5.85 -4.82 2.60
C VAL A 124 5.23 -6.02 3.33
N MET A 125 6.05 -6.88 3.95
CA MET A 125 5.55 -8.04 4.69
C MET A 125 4.62 -7.65 5.84
N THR A 126 4.95 -6.61 6.59
CA THR A 126 4.11 -6.09 7.67
C THR A 126 2.77 -5.57 7.14
N ALA A 127 2.79 -4.75 6.08
CA ALA A 127 1.58 -4.19 5.48
C ALA A 127 0.68 -5.30 4.89
N MET A 128 1.27 -6.28 4.18
CA MET A 128 0.53 -7.43 3.64
C MET A 128 -0.07 -8.29 4.76
N GLY A 129 0.66 -8.53 5.85
CA GLY A 129 0.15 -9.25 7.02
C GLY A 129 -1.05 -8.53 7.65
N ARG A 130 -1.00 -7.21 7.81
CA ARG A 130 -2.11 -6.40 8.32
C ARG A 130 -3.33 -6.44 7.39
N ALA A 131 -3.11 -6.33 6.08
CA ALA A 131 -4.16 -6.41 5.08
C ALA A 131 -4.84 -7.80 5.08
N ALA A 132 -4.05 -8.87 5.09
CA ALA A 132 -4.51 -10.26 5.14
C ALA A 132 -5.33 -10.54 6.41
N GLN A 133 -4.83 -10.10 7.57
CA GLN A 133 -5.54 -10.24 8.85
C GLN A 133 -6.88 -9.50 8.85
N GLY A 134 -6.90 -8.26 8.34
CA GLY A 134 -8.13 -7.48 8.25
C GLY A 134 -9.17 -8.13 7.34
N LEU A 135 -8.74 -8.64 6.18
CA LEU A 135 -9.62 -9.39 5.27
C LEU A 135 -10.14 -10.67 5.93
N HIS A 136 -9.30 -11.45 6.60
CA HIS A 136 -9.71 -12.66 7.33
C HIS A 136 -10.79 -12.35 8.38
N ILE A 137 -10.58 -11.32 9.20
CA ILE A 137 -11.55 -10.90 10.21
C ILE A 137 -12.88 -10.50 9.56
N HIS A 138 -12.82 -9.78 8.44
CA HIS A 138 -14.00 -9.33 7.70
C HIS A 138 -14.81 -10.51 7.17
N LEU A 139 -14.17 -11.46 6.49
CA LEU A 139 -14.83 -12.66 5.97
C LEU A 139 -15.46 -13.49 7.10
N ALA A 140 -14.70 -13.78 8.16
CA ALA A 140 -15.18 -14.63 9.25
C ALA A 140 -16.30 -13.97 10.07
N LYS A 141 -16.19 -12.69 10.44
CA LYS A 141 -17.12 -12.03 11.35
C LYS A 141 -18.35 -11.40 10.66
N ILE A 142 -18.17 -10.88 9.46
CA ILE A 142 -19.21 -10.12 8.77
C ILE A 142 -19.99 -11.01 7.80
N HIS A 143 -19.32 -11.94 7.14
CA HIS A 143 -19.93 -12.83 6.16
C HIS A 143 -20.18 -14.25 6.66
N ASN A 144 -19.89 -14.54 7.94
CA ASN A 144 -20.07 -15.86 8.54
C ASN A 144 -19.33 -16.99 7.79
N VAL A 145 -18.26 -16.67 7.08
CA VAL A 145 -17.43 -17.67 6.43
C VAL A 145 -16.67 -18.41 7.52
N ASP A 146 -16.66 -19.76 7.48
CA ASP A 146 -15.89 -20.52 8.46
C ASP A 146 -14.39 -20.19 8.40
N ALA A 147 -13.71 -20.34 9.53
CA ALA A 147 -12.34 -19.87 9.68
C ALA A 147 -11.35 -20.54 8.71
N GLU A 148 -11.59 -21.80 8.34
CA GLU A 148 -10.74 -22.53 7.40
C GLU A 148 -10.89 -21.98 5.98
N THR A 149 -12.12 -21.82 5.52
CA THR A 149 -12.44 -21.22 4.21
C THR A 149 -11.95 -19.77 4.12
N ALA A 150 -12.17 -18.96 5.16
CA ALA A 150 -11.67 -17.59 5.23
C ALA A 150 -10.14 -17.54 5.15
N GLY A 151 -9.43 -18.42 5.88
CA GLY A 151 -7.97 -18.52 5.82
C GLY A 151 -7.47 -18.87 4.42
N ARG A 152 -8.04 -19.91 3.80
CA ARG A 152 -7.70 -20.34 2.43
C ARG A 152 -7.95 -19.25 1.39
N ALA A 153 -9.08 -18.53 1.51
CA ALA A 153 -9.41 -17.42 0.61
C ALA A 153 -8.37 -16.29 0.71
N VAL A 154 -7.95 -15.93 1.93
CA VAL A 154 -6.92 -14.92 2.16
C VAL A 154 -5.57 -15.35 1.59
N ASP A 155 -5.16 -16.60 1.79
CA ASP A 155 -3.92 -17.14 1.23
C ASP A 155 -3.92 -17.09 -0.30
N ILE A 156 -5.01 -17.55 -0.93
CA ILE A 156 -5.16 -17.52 -2.40
C ILE A 156 -5.11 -16.08 -2.91
N VAL A 157 -5.82 -15.16 -2.29
CA VAL A 157 -5.82 -13.74 -2.66
C VAL A 157 -4.42 -13.15 -2.58
N THR A 158 -3.70 -13.40 -1.49
CA THR A 158 -2.35 -12.89 -1.26
C THR A 158 -1.36 -13.39 -2.32
N LEU A 159 -1.39 -14.69 -2.62
CA LEU A 159 -0.56 -15.31 -3.65
C LEU A 159 -0.93 -14.83 -5.05
N ALA A 160 -2.23 -14.75 -5.36
CA ALA A 160 -2.72 -14.32 -6.66
C ALA A 160 -2.33 -12.88 -6.97
N VAL A 161 -2.49 -11.93 -6.03
CA VAL A 161 -2.09 -10.52 -6.21
C VAL A 161 -0.61 -10.41 -6.59
N SER A 162 0.25 -11.25 -6.03
CA SER A 162 1.67 -11.27 -6.39
C SER A 162 1.90 -11.86 -7.78
N GLY A 163 1.21 -12.94 -8.12
CA GLY A 163 1.34 -13.62 -9.42
C GLY A 163 0.77 -12.83 -10.60
N LEU A 164 -0.38 -12.17 -10.40
CA LEU A 164 -1.10 -11.45 -11.45
C LEU A 164 -0.35 -10.25 -12.09
N LYS A 165 0.73 -9.80 -11.47
CA LYS A 165 1.57 -8.69 -11.96
C LYS A 165 2.93 -9.14 -12.51
N GLN A 166 3.24 -10.45 -12.49
CA GLN A 166 4.58 -10.94 -12.87
C GLN A 166 4.91 -10.71 -14.35
N ASP A 167 3.91 -10.82 -15.23
CA ASP A 167 4.05 -10.58 -16.68
C ASP A 167 3.98 -9.09 -17.06
N ARG A 168 4.00 -8.19 -16.07
CA ARG A 168 3.93 -6.73 -16.25
C ARG A 168 2.77 -6.29 -17.14
N PRO A 169 1.52 -6.65 -16.80
CA PRO A 169 0.35 -6.34 -17.63
C PRO A 169 0.10 -4.83 -17.71
N SER A 170 -0.73 -4.41 -18.66
CA SER A 170 -1.25 -3.04 -18.62
C SER A 170 -2.03 -2.78 -17.33
N VAL A 171 -2.16 -1.53 -16.92
CA VAL A 171 -2.95 -1.14 -15.73
C VAL A 171 -4.39 -1.65 -15.85
N GLU A 172 -4.98 -1.53 -17.02
CA GLU A 172 -6.33 -2.01 -17.33
C GLU A 172 -6.43 -3.53 -17.13
N THR A 173 -5.55 -4.30 -17.78
CA THR A 173 -5.50 -5.76 -17.63
C THR A 173 -5.29 -6.19 -16.17
N PHE A 174 -4.43 -5.49 -15.43
CA PHE A 174 -4.21 -5.83 -14.03
C PHE A 174 -5.47 -5.58 -13.19
N ARG A 175 -6.16 -4.46 -13.40
CA ARG A 175 -7.43 -4.16 -12.72
C ARG A 175 -8.52 -5.18 -13.04
N GLU A 176 -8.66 -5.59 -14.31
CA GLU A 176 -9.59 -6.66 -14.72
C GLU A 176 -9.28 -7.98 -14.01
N ARG A 177 -8.01 -8.37 -13.93
CA ARG A 177 -7.57 -9.57 -13.19
C ARG A 177 -7.96 -9.50 -11.71
N LEU A 178 -7.80 -8.32 -11.07
CA LEU A 178 -8.20 -8.11 -9.67
C LEU A 178 -9.72 -8.23 -9.49
N THR A 179 -10.51 -7.66 -10.40
CA THR A 179 -11.98 -7.78 -10.39
C THR A 179 -12.41 -9.24 -10.55
N PHE A 180 -11.77 -9.99 -11.45
CA PHE A 180 -12.04 -11.42 -11.61
C PHE A 180 -11.69 -12.22 -10.35
N LEU A 181 -10.55 -11.91 -9.70
CA LEU A 181 -10.13 -12.52 -8.43
C LEU A 181 -11.16 -12.22 -7.32
N ALA A 182 -11.64 -10.99 -7.22
CA ALA A 182 -12.67 -10.59 -6.26
C ALA A 182 -13.95 -11.41 -6.43
N ARG A 183 -14.44 -11.53 -7.66
CA ARG A 183 -15.62 -12.32 -7.99
C ARG A 183 -15.44 -13.79 -7.65
N SER A 184 -14.32 -14.39 -8.03
CA SER A 184 -14.02 -15.80 -7.76
C SER A 184 -13.94 -16.08 -6.25
N THR A 185 -13.32 -15.17 -5.50
CA THR A 185 -13.22 -15.27 -4.04
C THR A 185 -14.59 -15.13 -3.38
N ALA A 186 -15.44 -14.20 -3.85
CA ALA A 186 -16.79 -14.04 -3.32
C ALA A 186 -17.64 -15.29 -3.53
N LEU A 187 -17.55 -15.96 -4.68
CA LEU A 187 -18.23 -17.22 -4.96
C LEU A 187 -17.77 -18.35 -4.03
N LEU A 188 -16.48 -18.45 -3.76
CA LEU A 188 -15.91 -19.45 -2.84
C LEU A 188 -16.34 -19.22 -1.38
N CYS A 189 -16.57 -17.98 -0.99
CA CYS A 189 -17.00 -17.60 0.35
C CYS A 189 -18.52 -17.54 0.51
N SER A 190 -19.30 -17.77 -0.53
CA SER A 190 -20.76 -17.82 -0.44
C SER A 190 -21.21 -19.19 0.07
N PRO A 191 -22.24 -19.26 0.95
CA PRO A 191 -22.80 -20.55 1.34
C PRO A 191 -23.26 -21.31 0.12
N ALA A 192 -23.01 -22.63 0.10
CA ALA A 192 -23.54 -23.49 -0.94
C ALA A 192 -25.07 -23.35 -0.99
N PRO A 193 -25.71 -23.35 -2.18
CA PRO A 193 -27.15 -23.21 -2.33
C PRO A 193 -27.93 -24.34 -1.66
#